data_9652a86631bbbb6bf5f5a2371a0e107b
#
_entry.id   9652a86631bbbb6bf5f5a2371a0e107b
#
_cell.length_a   1.000
_cell.length_b   1.000
_cell.length_c   1.000
_cell.angle_alpha   90.00
_cell.angle_beta   90.00
_cell.angle_gamma   90.00
#
_symmetry.space_group_name_H-M   'P 1'
#
loop_
_entity.id
_entity.type
_entity.pdbx_description
1 polymer ?
#
loop_
_entity_poly.entity_id
_entity_poly.type
_entity_poly.pdbx_seq_one_letter_code
_entity_poly.pdbx_strand_id
1 'polypeptide(L)'
;MKTLPVRFRPEAEADLDEIARYVIERSGSIQTALGFLGRIRTRCLSMGDTPLGGVARDDLGPGIRMVPFERSAVILYRITDDAVEIVAIAYGGRDYEALHRQ
;
A
#
# COMPACT_ATOMS: atom_id res chain seq x y z
N MET A 1 -5.96 22.83 -5.75
CA MET A 1 -5.78 21.95 -4.61
C MET A 1 -4.32 21.53 -4.50
N LYS A 2 -3.85 21.41 -3.28
CA LYS A 2 -2.47 21.06 -3.04
C LYS A 2 -2.25 19.56 -3.18
N THR A 3 -1.33 19.17 -4.04
CA THR A 3 -0.89 17.79 -4.14
C THR A 3 0.17 17.55 -3.07
N LEU A 4 0.01 16.47 -2.29
CA LEU A 4 0.99 16.09 -1.30
C LEU A 4 1.98 15.09 -1.89
N PRO A 5 3.25 15.19 -1.51
CA PRO A 5 4.20 14.14 -1.89
C PRO A 5 3.83 12.83 -1.21
N VAL A 6 4.21 11.71 -1.82
CA VAL A 6 3.95 10.38 -1.29
C VAL A 6 5.29 9.77 -0.90
N ARG A 7 5.37 9.28 0.34
CA ARG A 7 6.57 8.61 0.86
C ARG A 7 6.23 7.19 1.24
N PHE A 8 7.16 6.28 0.99
CA PHE A 8 7.02 4.88 1.38
C PHE A 8 7.86 4.62 2.62
N ARG A 9 7.24 4.11 3.67
CA ARG A 9 7.99 3.66 4.83
C ARG A 9 8.84 2.44 4.43
N PRO A 10 9.96 2.21 5.14
CA PRO A 10 10.78 1.02 4.86
C PRO A 10 9.97 -0.27 4.90
N GLU A 11 9.00 -0.37 5.82
CA GLU A 11 8.14 -1.55 5.92
C GLU A 11 7.30 -1.75 4.65
N ALA A 12 6.80 -0.65 4.07
CA ALA A 12 6.04 -0.74 2.82
C ALA A 12 6.92 -1.17 1.65
N GLU A 13 8.16 -0.68 1.60
CA GLU A 13 9.10 -1.11 0.56
C GLU A 13 9.43 -2.60 0.71
N ALA A 14 9.61 -3.06 1.95
CA ALA A 14 9.84 -4.48 2.21
C ALA A 14 8.63 -5.31 1.79
N ASP A 15 7.42 -4.81 2.01
CA ASP A 15 6.20 -5.48 1.58
C ASP A 15 6.18 -5.63 0.05
N LEU A 16 6.58 -4.60 -0.68
CA LEU A 16 6.64 -4.68 -2.15
C LEU A 16 7.63 -5.74 -2.61
N ASP A 17 8.77 -5.86 -1.95
CA ASP A 17 9.75 -6.91 -2.27
C ASP A 17 9.16 -8.30 -2.04
N GLU A 18 8.44 -8.50 -0.93
CA GLU A 18 7.76 -9.76 -0.65
C GLU A 18 6.70 -10.07 -1.69
N ILE A 19 5.91 -9.06 -2.06
CA ILE A 19 4.88 -9.22 -3.08
C ILE A 19 5.50 -9.66 -4.40
N ALA A 20 6.63 -9.05 -4.78
CA ALA A 20 7.32 -9.42 -6.00
C ALA A 20 7.71 -10.90 -5.99
N ARG A 21 8.30 -11.36 -4.89
CA ARG A 21 8.67 -12.78 -4.76
C ARG A 21 7.46 -13.69 -4.83
N TYR A 22 6.39 -13.32 -4.15
CA TYR A 22 5.15 -14.09 -4.13
C TYR A 22 4.57 -14.21 -5.55
N VAL A 23 4.49 -13.10 -6.28
CA VAL A 23 3.93 -13.10 -7.63
C VAL A 23 4.80 -13.91 -8.59
N ILE A 24 6.13 -13.80 -8.45
CA ILE A 24 7.06 -14.59 -9.29
C ILE A 24 6.85 -16.09 -9.04
N GLU A 25 6.74 -16.49 -7.78
CA GLU A 25 6.54 -17.90 -7.43
C GLU A 25 5.23 -18.44 -7.98
N ARG A 26 4.16 -17.65 -7.92
CA ARG A 26 2.83 -18.10 -8.34
C ARG A 26 2.65 -18.04 -9.84
N SER A 27 3.21 -17.04 -10.50
CA SER A 27 3.01 -16.86 -11.95
C SER A 27 4.13 -17.45 -12.80
N GLY A 28 5.31 -17.65 -12.21
CA GLY A 28 6.50 -18.04 -12.95
C GLY A 28 7.04 -16.94 -13.84
N SER A 29 6.64 -15.69 -13.62
CA SER A 29 6.95 -14.59 -14.53
C SER A 29 7.42 -13.34 -13.79
N ILE A 30 8.66 -12.96 -14.03
CA ILE A 30 9.20 -11.70 -13.49
C ILE A 30 8.44 -10.51 -14.08
N GLN A 31 8.07 -10.58 -15.36
CA GLN A 31 7.33 -9.50 -16.01
C GLN A 31 5.98 -9.27 -15.36
N THR A 32 5.29 -10.33 -14.98
CA THR A 32 4.01 -10.22 -14.28
C THR A 32 4.20 -9.49 -12.94
N ALA A 33 5.25 -9.84 -12.20
CA ALA A 33 5.55 -9.19 -10.92
C ALA A 33 5.86 -7.71 -11.12
N LEU A 34 6.72 -7.38 -12.08
CA LEU A 34 7.08 -5.98 -12.33
C LEU A 34 5.88 -5.15 -12.77
N GLY A 35 5.00 -5.74 -13.58
CA GLY A 35 3.77 -5.06 -13.99
C GLY A 35 2.87 -4.74 -12.81
N PHE A 36 2.70 -5.71 -11.92
CA PHE A 36 1.89 -5.53 -10.72
C PHE A 36 2.48 -4.45 -9.80
N LEU A 37 3.80 -4.52 -9.57
CA LEU A 37 4.46 -3.52 -8.73
C LEU A 37 4.33 -2.11 -9.33
N GLY A 38 4.46 -1.99 -10.64
CA GLY A 38 4.29 -0.69 -11.31
C GLY A 38 2.90 -0.12 -11.09
N ARG A 39 1.87 -0.95 -11.21
CA ARG A 39 0.49 -0.52 -11.03
C ARG A 39 0.23 -0.11 -9.58
N ILE A 40 0.73 -0.88 -8.62
CA ILE A 40 0.49 -0.56 -7.21
C ILE A 40 1.22 0.72 -6.79
N ARG A 41 2.45 0.93 -7.29
CA ARG A 41 3.17 2.19 -7.03
C ARG A 41 2.42 3.38 -7.62
N THR A 42 1.92 3.25 -8.84
CA THR A 42 1.14 4.31 -9.48
C THR A 42 -0.10 4.64 -8.65
N ARG A 43 -0.78 3.60 -8.12
CA ARG A 43 -1.94 3.83 -7.28
C ARG A 43 -1.56 4.56 -5.99
N CYS A 44 -0.45 4.17 -5.37
CA CYS A 44 0.03 4.84 -4.17
C CYS A 44 0.35 6.30 -4.43
N LEU A 45 1.03 6.59 -5.53
CA LEU A 45 1.39 7.97 -5.86
C LEU A 45 0.16 8.84 -6.11
N SER A 46 -0.90 8.26 -6.63
CA SER A 46 -2.15 9.00 -6.88
C SER A 46 -2.83 9.47 -5.59
N MET A 47 -2.49 8.86 -4.45
CA MET A 47 -3.06 9.26 -3.17
C MET A 47 -2.63 10.67 -2.74
N GLY A 48 -1.53 11.16 -3.29
CA GLY A 48 -1.10 12.54 -3.06
C GLY A 48 -2.10 13.56 -3.59
N ASP A 49 -2.87 13.19 -4.62
CA ASP A 49 -3.89 14.07 -5.22
C ASP A 49 -5.22 14.00 -4.48
N THR A 50 -5.52 12.86 -3.87
CA THR A 50 -6.78 12.62 -3.16
C THR A 50 -6.52 11.95 -1.82
N PRO A 51 -5.87 12.64 -0.87
CA PRO A 51 -5.44 12.00 0.38
C PRO A 51 -6.59 11.44 1.22
N LEU A 52 -7.77 12.00 1.11
CA LEU A 52 -8.92 11.54 1.89
C LEU A 52 -9.74 10.47 1.16
N GLY A 53 -9.25 9.96 0.03
CA GLY A 53 -9.99 8.98 -0.77
C GLY A 53 -10.10 7.61 -0.16
N GLY A 54 -9.19 7.24 0.75
CA GLY A 54 -9.26 5.95 1.42
C GLY A 54 -10.23 5.96 2.59
N VAL A 55 -10.61 4.77 3.03
CA VAL A 55 -11.51 4.60 4.18
C VAL A 55 -10.72 4.73 5.47
N ALA A 56 -11.22 5.52 6.42
CA ALA A 56 -10.58 5.66 7.73
C ALA A 56 -10.63 4.32 8.50
N ARG A 57 -9.51 3.92 9.04
CA ARG A 57 -9.36 2.68 9.78
C ARG A 57 -8.56 2.93 11.06
N ASP A 58 -9.12 3.77 11.94
CA ASP A 58 -8.46 4.09 13.21
C ASP A 58 -8.31 2.87 14.12
N ASP A 59 -9.10 1.82 13.86
CA ASP A 59 -8.95 0.54 14.56
C ASP A 59 -7.60 -0.14 14.28
N LEU A 60 -6.97 0.19 13.15
CA LEU A 60 -5.65 -0.34 12.78
C LEU A 60 -4.51 0.53 13.29
N GLY A 61 -4.82 1.74 13.73
CA GLY A 61 -3.88 2.69 14.26
C GLY A 61 -4.38 4.10 14.02
N PRO A 62 -3.97 5.07 14.85
CA PRO A 62 -4.45 6.45 14.71
C PRO A 62 -4.13 7.01 13.33
N GLY A 63 -5.15 7.50 12.64
CA GLY A 63 -5.00 8.14 11.34
C GLY A 63 -4.78 7.21 10.17
N ILE A 64 -4.82 5.89 10.37
CA ILE A 64 -4.64 4.93 9.29
C ILE A 64 -5.85 4.97 8.36
N ARG A 65 -5.58 4.97 7.06
CA ARG A 65 -6.58 4.86 6.01
C ARG A 65 -6.25 3.69 5.11
N MET A 66 -7.25 3.17 4.42
CA MET A 66 -7.13 1.93 3.67
C MET A 66 -7.68 2.09 2.26
N VAL A 67 -6.94 1.56 1.28
CA VAL A 67 -7.40 1.48 -0.11
C VAL A 67 -7.18 0.04 -0.59
N PRO A 68 -8.25 -0.67 -0.99
CA PRO A 68 -8.07 -1.97 -1.65
C PRO A 68 -7.52 -1.78 -3.06
N PHE A 69 -6.77 -2.75 -3.54
CA PHE A 69 -6.16 -2.70 -4.86
C PHE A 69 -6.27 -4.05 -5.58
N GLU A 70 -6.96 -4.04 -6.74
CA GLU A 70 -7.11 -5.19 -7.64
C GLU A 70 -7.56 -6.48 -6.92
N ARG A 71 -8.39 -6.35 -5.89
CA ARG A 71 -8.93 -7.45 -5.08
C ARG A 71 -7.89 -8.31 -4.38
N SER A 72 -6.61 -8.07 -4.65
CA SER A 72 -5.54 -8.93 -4.12
C SER A 72 -4.67 -8.22 -3.11
N ALA A 73 -4.74 -6.91 -3.02
CA ALA A 73 -3.89 -6.14 -2.12
C ALA A 73 -4.68 -5.09 -1.36
N VAL A 74 -4.11 -4.65 -0.25
CA VAL A 74 -4.64 -3.57 0.56
C VAL A 74 -3.49 -2.63 0.87
N ILE A 75 -3.70 -1.34 0.59
CA ILE A 75 -2.71 -0.30 0.85
C ILE A 75 -3.13 0.43 2.11
N LEU A 76 -2.25 0.47 3.11
CA LEU A 76 -2.46 1.23 4.34
C LEU A 76 -1.59 2.46 4.32
N TYR A 77 -2.18 3.60 4.57
CA TYR A 77 -1.45 4.87 4.55
C TYR A 77 -2.01 5.81 5.60
N ARG A 78 -1.30 6.90 5.82
CA ARG A 78 -1.79 8.00 6.65
C ARG A 78 -1.31 9.32 6.08
N ILE A 79 -1.98 10.39 6.48
CA ILE A 79 -1.64 11.74 6.07
C ILE A 79 -0.85 12.37 7.20
N THR A 80 0.35 12.87 6.88
CA THR A 80 1.14 13.66 7.82
C THR A 80 0.96 15.14 7.48
N ASP A 81 1.66 16.02 8.19
CA ASP A 81 1.54 17.45 7.95
C ASP A 81 1.94 17.83 6.51
N ASP A 82 2.85 17.09 5.91
CA ASP A 82 3.43 17.47 4.62
C ASP A 82 3.44 16.36 3.58
N ALA A 83 2.86 15.19 3.87
CA ALA A 83 2.97 14.05 2.94
C ALA A 83 1.86 13.03 3.16
N VAL A 84 1.67 12.17 2.17
CA VAL A 84 0.98 10.90 2.33
C VAL A 84 2.06 9.85 2.57
N GLU A 85 1.93 9.11 3.66
CA GLU A 85 2.91 8.10 4.05
C GLU A 85 2.31 6.71 3.86
N ILE A 86 2.89 5.93 2.95
CA ILE A 86 2.46 4.54 2.75
C ILE A 86 3.08 3.71 3.87
N VAL A 87 2.22 3.14 4.70
CA VAL A 87 2.65 2.48 5.93
C VAL A 87 2.91 1.00 5.69
N ALA A 88 2.03 0.34 4.94
CA ALA A 88 2.16 -1.10 4.69
C ALA A 88 1.33 -1.47 3.48
N ILE A 89 1.69 -2.60 2.86
CA ILE A 89 0.93 -3.16 1.75
C ILE A 89 0.79 -4.65 2.00
N ALA A 90 -0.45 -5.13 2.11
CA ALA A 90 -0.75 -6.53 2.32
C ALA A 90 -1.24 -7.16 1.02
N TYR A 91 -0.90 -8.43 0.80
CA TYR A 91 -1.22 -9.13 -0.44
C TYR A 91 -1.47 -10.61 -0.15
N GLY A 92 -2.29 -11.22 -1.00
CA GLY A 92 -2.47 -12.67 -0.96
C GLY A 92 -3.27 -13.18 0.22
N GLY A 93 -4.15 -12.39 0.77
CA GLY A 93 -4.99 -12.80 1.88
C GLY A 93 -4.33 -12.73 3.24
N ARG A 94 -3.18 -12.06 3.35
CA ARG A 94 -2.53 -11.84 4.65
C ARG A 94 -3.47 -11.06 5.56
N ASP A 95 -3.45 -11.41 6.84
CA ASP A 95 -4.25 -10.70 7.84
C ASP A 95 -3.55 -9.40 8.23
N TYR A 96 -3.76 -8.37 7.41
CA TYR A 96 -3.16 -7.06 7.66
C TYR A 96 -3.69 -6.44 8.94
N GLU A 97 -4.89 -6.80 9.36
CA GLU A 97 -5.48 -6.28 10.58
C GLU A 97 -4.70 -6.75 11.80
N ALA A 98 -4.34 -8.03 11.84
CA ALA A 98 -3.53 -8.56 12.93
C ALA A 98 -2.16 -7.90 12.99
N LEU A 99 -1.56 -7.58 11.84
CA LEU A 99 -0.25 -6.96 11.78
C LEU A 99 -0.24 -5.55 12.38
N HIS A 100 -1.37 -4.85 12.34
CA HIS A 100 -1.42 -3.44 12.74
C HIS A 100 -2.16 -3.18 14.05
N ARG A 101 -2.67 -4.23 14.70
CA ARG A 101 -3.35 -4.08 15.98
C ARG A 101 -2.42 -4.09 17.18
N GLN A 102 -1.16 -4.31 16.96
CA GLN A 102 -0.20 -4.43 18.06
C GLN A 102 0.33 -3.08 18.48
#